data_25addc2daaf08967bc1b7d7fba86750b
#
_entry.id   25addc2daaf08967bc1b7d7fba86750b
#
_cell.length_a   1.000
_cell.length_b   1.000
_cell.length_c   1.000
_cell.angle_alpha   90.00
_cell.angle_beta   90.00
_cell.angle_gamma   90.00
#
_symmetry.space_group_name_H-M   'P 1'
#
loop_
_entity.id
_entity.type
_entity.pdbx_description
1 polymer ?
#
loop_
_entity_poly.entity_id
_entity_poly.type
_entity_poly.pdbx_seq_one_letter_code
_entity_poly.pdbx_strand_id
1 'polypeptide(L)'
;GGEYDSLPDGSPAWSASGNVLTVELAPQVLSCPGNGILSVVLTQGDARVSTFHILFQVHGAIPGGLESEDYFCYDGLLNAPKNAEIGQFLKVSGVNGHGIVSQVEAVTIPPLDEAVDTALAQAKESGEFDGASAYEIAQNNGFTGTEAEWLESLKGKFNSNVGNIRLINITGRLTSEPGVIIDFRTTRLRGVRDPQADDDAATRRYVDRAVTGYTVPSYWQEAVDAAAAKVTAKQDAGGMDCVTFALFSDVHAVPDSTTPNSGNTGNLTAAVMDACGVPFAVCCGDVCRTDADTETAARESIAAGAKNLRPIGARKLLQAQGDHDGSYGTAQMSAGAMFGTIFRSQAEDERRHFGGDGSYFYVDDPAAKMRLIVLNSCWTDSAHLRTASFGYGNTQLNWLADTALSFAEDGWCVALFAHVPPVAAYSAQIRDMTVLRGILAAFLNKTSYTGTSGTAGAWDYVSVSCNFTGKHNGKIVGFFCGHSHGDSIVTDETPYPVVTIASDAHSLAADSEVVRTAGTAAEHVIDFVTVNRSAKTVSLTRLGGGEDRSYSYQ
;
A
#
# COMPACT_ATOMS: atom_id res chain seq x y z
N GLY A 1 -3.77 15.83 14.81
CA GLY A 1 -3.89 15.38 16.18
C GLY A 1 -3.53 16.52 17.12
N GLY A 2 -4.38 16.78 18.11
CA GLY A 2 -4.05 17.74 19.15
C GLY A 2 -3.09 17.11 20.16
N GLU A 3 -2.30 17.94 20.83
CA GLU A 3 -1.57 17.51 22.02
C GLU A 3 -2.59 17.17 23.11
N TYR A 4 -2.47 15.98 23.71
CA TYR A 4 -3.28 15.52 24.80
C TYR A 4 -2.39 15.46 26.04
N ASP A 5 -2.28 16.59 26.72
CA ASP A 5 -1.43 16.76 27.90
C ASP A 5 -2.24 17.02 29.18
N SER A 6 -3.52 17.32 29.06
CA SER A 6 -4.41 17.67 30.16
C SER A 6 -5.76 16.98 30.07
N LEU A 7 -6.30 16.59 31.23
CA LEU A 7 -7.68 16.11 31.38
C LEU A 7 -8.69 17.27 31.30
N PRO A 8 -10.00 17.01 31.14
CA PRO A 8 -11.03 18.06 31.07
C PRO A 8 -11.11 18.98 32.29
N ASP A 9 -10.60 18.55 33.43
CA ASP A 9 -10.51 19.34 34.66
C ASP A 9 -9.21 20.18 34.76
N GLY A 10 -8.36 20.10 33.75
CA GLY A 10 -7.09 20.82 33.67
C GLY A 10 -5.91 20.13 34.39
N SER A 11 -6.12 18.95 34.98
CA SER A 11 -5.03 18.15 35.53
C SER A 11 -4.20 17.50 34.42
N PRO A 12 -2.91 17.21 34.64
CA PRO A 12 -2.09 16.51 33.64
C PRO A 12 -2.68 15.16 33.28
N ALA A 13 -2.81 14.89 31.99
CA ALA A 13 -3.28 13.59 31.50
C ALA A 13 -2.23 12.49 31.60
N TRP A 14 -1.06 12.80 32.12
CA TRP A 14 0.02 11.83 32.29
C TRP A 14 0.81 12.07 33.55
N SER A 15 1.42 11.03 34.07
CA SER A 15 2.36 11.09 35.19
C SER A 15 3.51 10.13 34.95
N ALA A 16 4.67 10.42 35.55
CA ALA A 16 5.83 9.56 35.48
C ALA A 16 6.35 9.26 36.87
N SER A 17 6.62 7.99 37.17
CA SER A 17 7.23 7.55 38.40
C SER A 17 8.29 6.51 38.09
N GLY A 18 9.56 6.87 38.34
CA GLY A 18 10.68 6.03 37.92
C GLY A 18 10.71 5.83 36.40
N ASN A 19 10.53 4.60 35.97
CA ASN A 19 10.52 4.23 34.56
C ASN A 19 9.10 3.98 34.00
N VAL A 20 8.07 4.30 34.76
CA VAL A 20 6.68 4.09 34.40
C VAL A 20 6.07 5.43 34.01
N LEU A 21 5.54 5.50 32.78
CA LEU A 21 4.70 6.58 32.29
C LEU A 21 3.25 6.11 32.34
N THR A 22 2.43 6.79 33.11
CA THR A 22 0.99 6.54 33.17
C THR A 22 0.29 7.64 32.37
N VAL A 23 -0.58 7.24 31.44
CA VAL A 23 -1.41 8.16 30.66
C VAL A 23 -2.88 7.83 30.95
N GLU A 24 -3.63 8.81 31.39
CA GLU A 24 -5.07 8.69 31.59
C GLU A 24 -5.82 9.12 30.34
N LEU A 25 -6.63 8.22 29.78
CA LEU A 25 -7.44 8.52 28.60
C LEU A 25 -8.81 9.04 29.03
N ALA A 26 -9.11 10.28 28.65
CA ALA A 26 -10.42 10.87 28.95
C ALA A 26 -11.55 10.06 28.30
N PRO A 27 -12.76 10.04 28.92
CA PRO A 27 -13.92 9.32 28.37
C PRO A 27 -14.24 9.69 26.92
N GLN A 28 -13.95 10.92 26.51
CA GLN A 28 -14.16 11.38 25.14
C GLN A 28 -13.26 10.64 24.12
N VAL A 29 -12.06 10.26 24.52
CA VAL A 29 -11.14 9.46 23.67
C VAL A 29 -11.67 8.04 23.50
N LEU A 30 -12.35 7.52 24.53
CA LEU A 30 -12.90 6.16 24.58
C LEU A 30 -14.35 6.09 24.15
N SER A 31 -14.97 7.22 23.81
CA SER A 31 -16.40 7.28 23.45
C SER A 31 -16.73 6.77 22.04
N CYS A 32 -15.73 6.71 21.16
CA CYS A 32 -15.91 6.23 19.79
C CYS A 32 -15.22 4.89 19.61
N PRO A 33 -15.95 3.81 19.26
CA PRO A 33 -15.34 2.55 18.90
C PRO A 33 -14.41 2.70 17.69
N GLY A 34 -13.25 2.07 17.73
CA GLY A 34 -12.28 2.13 16.64
C GLY A 34 -10.83 1.99 17.11
N ASN A 35 -9.91 2.09 16.18
CA ASN A 35 -8.48 2.05 16.45
C ASN A 35 -7.96 3.44 16.77
N GLY A 36 -7.19 3.57 17.83
CA GLY A 36 -6.49 4.79 18.22
C GLY A 36 -4.98 4.60 18.20
N ILE A 37 -4.27 5.71 18.06
CA ILE A 37 -2.81 5.76 18.19
C ILE A 37 -2.48 6.81 19.24
N LEU A 38 -1.77 6.40 20.29
CA LEU A 38 -1.16 7.31 21.24
C LEU A 38 0.32 7.44 20.90
N SER A 39 0.75 8.66 20.58
CA SER A 39 2.16 8.94 20.30
C SER A 39 2.80 9.58 21.53
N VAL A 40 3.81 8.94 22.08
CA VAL A 40 4.59 9.48 23.19
C VAL A 40 5.90 10.05 22.63
N VAL A 41 6.13 11.32 22.88
CA VAL A 41 7.33 12.03 22.44
C VAL A 41 8.17 12.36 23.66
N LEU A 42 9.38 11.85 23.72
CA LEU A 42 10.35 12.20 24.75
C LEU A 42 11.27 13.30 24.22
N THR A 43 11.37 14.39 24.97
CA THR A 43 12.25 15.52 24.64
C THR A 43 13.27 15.76 25.76
N GLN A 44 14.43 16.26 25.39
CA GLN A 44 15.42 16.77 26.32
C GLN A 44 15.74 18.22 25.93
N GLY A 45 15.18 19.19 26.67
CA GLY A 45 15.09 20.57 26.21
C GLY A 45 14.24 20.66 24.94
N ASP A 46 14.69 21.37 23.92
CA ASP A 46 14.00 21.50 22.64
C ASP A 46 14.30 20.33 21.66
N ALA A 47 15.17 19.40 22.05
CA ALA A 47 15.55 18.29 21.20
C ALA A 47 14.65 17.08 21.43
N ARG A 48 14.09 16.53 20.35
CA ARG A 48 13.33 15.26 20.35
C ARG A 48 14.32 14.10 20.51
N VAL A 49 14.22 13.36 21.62
CA VAL A 49 15.12 12.24 21.93
C VAL A 49 14.54 10.92 21.44
N SER A 50 13.24 10.74 21.55
CA SER A 50 12.55 9.52 21.13
C SER A 50 11.07 9.77 20.86
N THR A 51 10.47 8.93 20.03
CA THR A 51 9.02 8.86 19.82
C THR A 51 8.61 7.40 19.70
N PHE A 52 7.56 7.00 20.39
CA PHE A 52 6.95 5.69 20.21
C PHE A 52 5.44 5.82 20.11
N HIS A 53 4.84 4.89 19.39
CA HIS A 53 3.42 4.84 19.13
C HIS A 53 2.81 3.63 19.82
N ILE A 54 1.73 3.86 20.55
CA ILE A 54 0.91 2.82 21.16
C ILE A 54 -0.38 2.74 20.34
N LEU A 55 -0.63 1.60 19.73
CA LEU A 55 -1.88 1.30 19.04
C LEU A 55 -2.87 0.76 20.07
N PHE A 56 -4.08 1.29 20.12
CA PHE A 56 -5.15 0.75 20.94
C PHE A 56 -6.46 0.70 20.16
N GLN A 57 -7.34 -0.20 20.58
CA GLN A 57 -8.65 -0.36 19.98
C GLN A 57 -9.73 -0.14 21.03
N VAL A 58 -10.68 0.75 20.73
CA VAL A 58 -11.87 0.95 21.54
C VAL A 58 -12.97 0.05 20.97
N HIS A 59 -13.41 -0.91 21.76
CA HIS A 59 -14.55 -1.75 21.43
C HIS A 59 -15.83 -1.06 21.90
N GLY A 60 -16.89 -1.09 21.09
CA GLY A 60 -18.22 -0.64 21.50
C GLY A 60 -18.71 -1.48 22.69
N ALA A 61 -19.36 -0.85 23.66
CA ALA A 61 -19.91 -1.53 24.82
C ALA A 61 -20.82 -2.69 24.38
N ILE A 62 -20.47 -3.91 24.73
CA ILE A 62 -21.36 -5.06 24.62
C ILE A 62 -22.34 -4.96 25.80
N PRO A 63 -23.68 -4.93 25.56
CA PRO A 63 -24.63 -4.96 26.66
C PRO A 63 -24.45 -6.30 27.40
N GLY A 64 -23.92 -6.27 28.62
CA GLY A 64 -23.80 -7.48 29.43
C GLY A 64 -22.55 -7.59 30.30
N GLY A 65 -21.78 -6.51 30.46
CA GLY A 65 -20.78 -6.38 31.53
C GLY A 65 -19.85 -7.57 31.69
N LEU A 66 -18.99 -7.81 30.71
CA LEU A 66 -17.78 -8.62 30.97
C LEU A 66 -16.65 -7.65 31.24
N GLU A 67 -16.17 -7.61 32.48
CA GLU A 67 -14.89 -7.03 32.81
C GLU A 67 -13.84 -7.86 32.06
N SER A 68 -13.22 -7.28 31.02
CA SER A 68 -12.18 -7.97 30.30
C SER A 68 -10.86 -7.71 30.98
N GLU A 69 -10.35 -8.69 31.71
CA GLU A 69 -8.97 -8.74 32.17
C GLU A 69 -7.97 -9.11 31.06
N ASP A 70 -8.44 -9.22 29.82
CA ASP A 70 -7.67 -9.64 28.66
C ASP A 70 -7.17 -8.47 27.77
N TYR A 71 -6.56 -7.45 28.38
CA TYR A 71 -5.82 -6.47 27.60
C TYR A 71 -4.37 -6.90 27.46
N PHE A 72 -3.95 -7.07 26.21
CA PHE A 72 -2.56 -7.29 25.82
C PHE A 72 -1.69 -6.13 26.33
N CYS A 73 -1.09 -6.30 27.48
CA CYS A 73 -0.03 -5.43 27.95
C CYS A 73 1.25 -5.80 27.20
N TYR A 74 1.77 -4.91 26.38
CA TYR A 74 3.12 -5.01 25.82
C TYR A 74 4.18 -4.70 26.88
N ASP A 75 3.99 -5.12 28.11
CA ASP A 75 4.92 -4.89 29.22
C ASP A 75 6.33 -5.41 28.93
N GLY A 76 6.47 -6.44 28.12
CA GLY A 76 7.77 -7.00 27.76
C GLY A 76 8.66 -6.10 26.92
N LEU A 77 8.05 -5.25 26.04
CA LEU A 77 8.80 -4.29 25.23
C LEU A 77 9.12 -3.00 26.00
N LEU A 78 8.29 -2.62 26.96
CA LEU A 78 8.53 -1.47 27.85
C LEU A 78 9.67 -1.74 28.83
N ASN A 79 9.96 -3.00 29.13
CA ASN A 79 11.05 -3.45 30.00
C ASN A 79 12.31 -3.89 29.22
N ALA A 80 12.45 -3.49 27.96
CA ALA A 80 13.68 -3.75 27.21
C ALA A 80 14.89 -3.17 27.98
N PRO A 81 16.01 -3.89 28.08
CA PRO A 81 17.17 -3.43 28.82
C PRO A 81 17.66 -2.08 28.29
N LYS A 82 17.77 -1.09 29.16
CA LYS A 82 18.20 0.27 28.82
C LYS A 82 19.64 0.37 28.30
N ASN A 83 20.41 -0.70 28.48
CA ASN A 83 21.81 -0.83 28.10
C ASN A 83 22.03 -1.73 26.89
N ALA A 84 20.97 -2.06 26.15
CA ALA A 84 21.12 -2.80 24.89
C ALA A 84 21.87 -1.93 23.86
N GLU A 85 22.93 -2.48 23.29
CA GLU A 85 23.77 -1.81 22.28
C GLU A 85 23.41 -2.29 20.88
N ILE A 86 23.83 -1.54 19.87
CA ILE A 86 23.64 -1.93 18.47
C ILE A 86 24.36 -3.27 18.22
N GLY A 87 23.62 -4.25 17.69
CA GLY A 87 24.13 -5.61 17.42
C GLY A 87 23.78 -6.63 18.49
N GLN A 88 23.10 -6.24 19.57
CA GLN A 88 22.56 -7.18 20.55
C GLN A 88 21.15 -7.61 20.19
N PHE A 89 20.80 -8.83 20.58
CA PHE A 89 19.47 -9.42 20.41
C PHE A 89 18.73 -9.42 21.74
N LEU A 90 17.41 -9.32 21.67
CA LEU A 90 16.56 -9.46 22.84
C LEU A 90 16.12 -10.92 22.97
N LYS A 91 16.46 -11.54 24.09
CA LYS A 91 16.04 -12.90 24.44
C LYS A 91 14.94 -12.81 25.50
N VAL A 92 13.87 -13.55 25.29
CA VAL A 92 12.82 -13.69 26.31
C VAL A 92 13.40 -14.45 27.49
N SER A 93 13.47 -13.77 28.65
CA SER A 93 13.98 -14.35 29.88
C SER A 93 12.89 -14.69 30.92
N GLY A 94 11.66 -14.28 30.65
CA GLY A 94 10.51 -14.63 31.46
C GLY A 94 9.18 -14.48 30.76
N VAL A 95 8.24 -15.36 31.08
CA VAL A 95 6.83 -15.28 30.72
C VAL A 95 5.98 -15.37 31.98
N ASN A 96 4.85 -14.67 31.99
CA ASN A 96 3.92 -14.75 33.11
C ASN A 96 3.07 -16.04 33.06
N GLY A 97 2.23 -16.26 34.07
CA GLY A 97 1.36 -17.45 34.16
C GLY A 97 0.35 -17.63 33.02
N HIS A 98 0.21 -16.63 32.13
CA HIS A 98 -0.66 -16.64 30.95
C HIS A 98 0.15 -16.76 29.65
N GLY A 99 1.47 -17.01 29.71
CA GLY A 99 2.31 -17.15 28.52
C GLY A 99 2.75 -15.82 27.88
N ILE A 100 2.48 -14.68 28.52
CA ILE A 100 2.87 -13.38 28.02
C ILE A 100 4.31 -13.06 28.44
N VAL A 101 5.11 -12.51 27.52
CA VAL A 101 6.48 -12.09 27.78
C VAL A 101 6.50 -11.03 28.87
N SER A 102 7.11 -11.36 30.00
CA SER A 102 7.22 -10.48 31.17
C SER A 102 8.63 -9.91 31.35
N GLN A 103 9.63 -10.52 30.76
CA GLN A 103 11.02 -10.07 30.83
C GLN A 103 11.77 -10.39 29.55
N VAL A 104 12.66 -9.49 29.15
CA VAL A 104 13.61 -9.66 28.05
C VAL A 104 15.00 -9.21 28.52
N GLU A 105 16.03 -9.87 28.00
CA GLU A 105 17.42 -9.52 28.27
C GLU A 105 18.17 -9.24 26.98
N ALA A 106 19.14 -8.33 26.98
CA ALA A 106 20.00 -8.09 25.85
C ALA A 106 21.11 -9.15 25.84
N VAL A 107 21.28 -9.82 24.72
CA VAL A 107 22.28 -10.88 24.53
C VAL A 107 23.15 -10.54 23.33
N THR A 108 24.44 -10.54 23.53
CA THR A 108 25.41 -10.46 22.44
C THR A 108 25.65 -11.88 21.92
N ILE A 109 25.37 -12.09 20.66
CA ILE A 109 25.77 -13.33 19.98
C ILE A 109 27.20 -13.10 19.48
N PRO A 110 28.17 -13.93 19.88
CA PRO A 110 29.53 -13.83 19.37
C PRO A 110 29.53 -13.92 17.84
N PRO A 111 30.46 -13.31 17.13
CA PRO A 111 30.66 -13.55 15.71
C PRO A 111 30.72 -15.06 15.43
N LEU A 112 30.12 -15.48 14.34
CA LEU A 112 30.01 -16.91 14.00
C LEU A 112 31.39 -17.59 13.99
N ASP A 113 32.40 -16.88 13.56
CA ASP A 113 33.81 -17.34 13.51
C ASP A 113 34.35 -17.64 14.91
N GLU A 114 34.10 -16.77 15.89
CA GLU A 114 34.53 -16.94 17.28
C GLU A 114 33.75 -18.06 18.00
N ALA A 115 32.47 -18.21 17.70
CA ALA A 115 31.66 -19.32 18.21
C ALA A 115 32.09 -20.68 17.63
N VAL A 116 32.43 -20.72 16.35
CA VAL A 116 32.96 -21.90 15.65
C VAL A 116 34.35 -22.26 16.15
N ASP A 117 35.25 -21.28 16.32
CA ASP A 117 36.60 -21.52 16.85
C ASP A 117 36.58 -22.02 18.30
N THR A 118 35.67 -21.49 19.13
CA THR A 118 35.49 -21.95 20.49
C THR A 118 34.95 -23.38 20.56
N ALA A 119 33.91 -23.68 19.74
CA ALA A 119 33.34 -25.03 19.67
C ALA A 119 34.37 -26.05 19.13
N LEU A 120 35.15 -25.65 18.12
CA LEU A 120 36.21 -26.49 17.53
C LEU A 120 37.36 -26.74 18.53
N ALA A 121 37.73 -25.74 19.33
CA ALA A 121 38.72 -25.89 20.37
C ALA A 121 38.25 -26.85 21.47
N GLN A 122 36.98 -26.70 21.94
CA GLN A 122 36.38 -27.59 22.93
C GLN A 122 36.25 -29.03 22.43
N ALA A 123 35.84 -29.23 21.20
CA ALA A 123 35.73 -30.54 20.56
C ALA A 123 37.10 -31.23 20.38
N LYS A 124 38.17 -30.46 20.14
CA LYS A 124 39.56 -30.97 20.11
C LYS A 124 40.06 -31.38 21.49
N GLU A 125 39.73 -30.61 22.57
CA GLU A 125 40.10 -30.95 23.95
C GLU A 125 39.33 -32.16 24.47
N SER A 126 38.09 -32.39 24.05
CA SER A 126 37.27 -33.51 24.51
C SER A 126 37.60 -34.84 23.83
N GLY A 127 38.45 -34.84 22.79
CA GLY A 127 38.78 -36.06 22.02
C GLY A 127 37.61 -36.51 21.11
N GLU A 128 36.67 -35.67 20.86
CA GLU A 128 35.47 -35.96 20.08
C GLU A 128 35.79 -36.20 18.57
N PHE A 129 37.05 -35.88 18.17
CA PHE A 129 37.59 -36.08 16.85
C PHE A 129 38.57 -37.28 16.73
N ASP A 130 38.68 -38.14 17.77
CA ASP A 130 39.56 -39.32 17.73
C ASP A 130 38.98 -40.48 16.89
N GLY A 131 37.93 -40.20 16.08
CA GLY A 131 37.42 -41.10 15.06
C GLY A 131 38.14 -40.91 13.71
N ALA A 132 37.91 -41.83 12.79
CA ALA A 132 38.43 -41.69 11.40
C ALA A 132 38.03 -40.31 10.84
N SER A 133 38.99 -39.61 10.24
CA SER A 133 38.75 -38.31 9.62
C SER A 133 37.61 -38.42 8.57
N ALA A 134 36.92 -37.33 8.31
CA ALA A 134 35.86 -37.34 7.29
C ALA A 134 36.38 -37.76 5.91
N TYR A 135 37.67 -37.55 5.64
CA TYR A 135 38.36 -38.05 4.44
C TYR A 135 38.58 -39.56 4.49
N GLU A 136 39.03 -40.12 5.61
CA GLU A 136 39.15 -41.57 5.81
C GLU A 136 37.79 -42.29 5.72
N ILE A 137 36.73 -41.67 6.22
CA ILE A 137 35.35 -42.16 6.06
C ILE A 137 34.95 -42.16 4.56
N ALA A 138 35.31 -41.09 3.81
CA ALA A 138 35.05 -41.03 2.38
C ALA A 138 35.82 -42.08 1.60
N GLN A 139 37.09 -42.34 1.95
CA GLN A 139 37.90 -43.45 1.36
C GLN A 139 37.31 -44.81 1.65
N ASN A 140 36.86 -45.07 2.86
CA ASN A 140 36.18 -46.32 3.28
C ASN A 140 34.85 -46.50 2.53
N ASN A 141 34.23 -45.43 2.05
CA ASN A 141 33.03 -45.46 1.21
C ASN A 141 33.32 -45.32 -0.29
N GLY A 142 34.56 -45.62 -0.73
CA GLY A 142 34.89 -45.75 -2.14
C GLY A 142 35.46 -44.49 -2.82
N PHE A 143 35.82 -43.48 -2.08
CA PHE A 143 36.54 -42.33 -2.65
C PHE A 143 38.04 -42.68 -2.86
N THR A 144 38.57 -42.54 -4.08
CA THR A 144 39.90 -42.96 -4.44
C THR A 144 40.91 -41.83 -4.70
N GLY A 145 40.49 -40.57 -4.52
CA GLY A 145 41.33 -39.37 -4.69
C GLY A 145 42.13 -39.02 -3.44
N THR A 146 42.94 -37.98 -3.52
CA THR A 146 43.64 -37.36 -2.40
C THR A 146 42.68 -36.54 -1.51
N GLU A 147 43.10 -36.22 -0.31
CA GLU A 147 42.31 -35.36 0.59
C GLU A 147 42.02 -33.99 -0.05
N ALA A 148 42.95 -33.42 -0.78
CA ALA A 148 42.74 -32.16 -1.50
C ALA A 148 41.67 -32.30 -2.60
N GLU A 149 41.65 -33.43 -3.32
CA GLU A 149 40.62 -33.72 -4.33
C GLU A 149 39.26 -34.00 -3.68
N TRP A 150 39.24 -34.61 -2.51
CA TRP A 150 38.02 -34.80 -1.74
C TRP A 150 37.46 -33.47 -1.28
N LEU A 151 38.28 -32.59 -0.67
CA LEU A 151 37.90 -31.24 -0.29
C LEU A 151 37.41 -30.43 -1.48
N GLU A 152 38.06 -30.55 -2.64
CA GLU A 152 37.61 -29.87 -3.84
C GLU A 152 36.30 -30.43 -4.39
N SER A 153 36.07 -31.76 -4.25
CA SER A 153 34.78 -32.38 -4.62
C SER A 153 33.60 -31.91 -3.74
N LEU A 154 33.88 -31.55 -2.50
CA LEU A 154 32.88 -30.95 -1.59
C LEU A 154 32.61 -29.50 -1.99
N LYS A 155 33.61 -28.74 -2.41
CA LYS A 155 33.46 -27.37 -2.91
C LYS A 155 32.59 -27.28 -4.16
N GLY A 156 32.67 -28.28 -5.05
CA GLY A 156 31.88 -28.32 -6.28
C GLY A 156 30.37 -28.47 -6.07
N LYS A 157 29.92 -28.86 -4.87
CA LYS A 157 28.51 -28.95 -4.54
C LYS A 157 27.96 -27.69 -3.86
N PHE A 158 28.84 -26.84 -3.33
CA PHE A 158 28.51 -25.56 -2.71
C PHE A 158 29.47 -24.50 -3.21
N ASN A 159 29.37 -24.15 -4.48
CA ASN A 159 30.14 -23.05 -5.02
C ASN A 159 29.70 -21.76 -4.32
N SER A 160 30.64 -21.04 -3.69
CA SER A 160 30.44 -19.75 -3.00
C SER A 160 29.89 -18.63 -3.90
N ASN A 161 29.71 -18.89 -5.19
CA ASN A 161 28.94 -18.07 -6.13
C ASN A 161 27.48 -18.52 -6.25
N VAL A 162 26.86 -18.94 -5.16
CA VAL A 162 25.42 -19.18 -5.07
C VAL A 162 24.61 -17.88 -5.06
N GLY A 163 25.16 -16.82 -5.68
CA GLY A 163 24.41 -15.62 -6.00
C GLY A 163 23.23 -15.86 -6.97
N ASN A 164 23.14 -17.05 -7.59
CA ASN A 164 22.09 -17.38 -8.54
C ASN A 164 21.78 -18.88 -8.56
N ILE A 165 21.24 -19.42 -7.49
CA ILE A 165 20.50 -20.68 -7.60
C ILE A 165 19.22 -20.35 -8.36
N ARG A 166 19.25 -20.44 -9.69
CA ARG A 166 18.08 -20.16 -10.54
C ARG A 166 16.98 -21.20 -10.41
N LEU A 167 17.28 -22.44 -9.98
CA LEU A 167 16.31 -23.52 -9.84
C LEU A 167 16.86 -24.58 -8.88
N ILE A 168 16.44 -24.54 -7.61
CA ILE A 168 16.40 -25.75 -6.80
C ILE A 168 14.98 -26.29 -6.90
N ASN A 169 14.80 -27.37 -7.64
CA ASN A 169 13.57 -28.14 -7.57
C ASN A 169 13.68 -29.06 -6.34
N ILE A 170 13.24 -28.58 -5.19
CA ILE A 170 13.18 -29.38 -3.96
C ILE A 170 11.88 -30.17 -4.03
N THR A 171 11.95 -31.42 -4.47
CA THR A 171 10.80 -32.33 -4.53
C THR A 171 10.45 -32.95 -3.17
N GLY A 172 11.10 -32.50 -2.09
CA GLY A 172 10.91 -32.99 -0.74
C GLY A 172 10.79 -31.84 0.29
N ARG A 173 10.66 -32.22 1.55
CA ARG A 173 10.61 -31.28 2.67
C ARG A 173 12.00 -30.67 2.87
N LEU A 174 12.10 -29.33 2.88
CA LEU A 174 13.27 -28.65 3.38
C LEU A 174 13.21 -28.67 4.91
N THR A 175 14.04 -29.50 5.53
CA THR A 175 14.18 -29.50 6.99
C THR A 175 15.50 -28.85 7.34
N SER A 176 15.48 -27.91 8.27
CA SER A 176 16.69 -27.37 8.90
C SER A 176 16.85 -28.01 10.28
N GLU A 177 18.08 -28.14 10.75
CA GLU A 177 18.37 -28.44 12.15
C GLU A 177 17.81 -27.32 13.04
N PRO A 178 17.43 -27.59 14.29
CA PRO A 178 16.97 -26.57 15.20
C PRO A 178 18.01 -25.44 15.33
N GLY A 179 17.59 -24.21 15.09
CA GLY A 179 18.43 -23.01 15.15
C GLY A 179 19.03 -22.53 13.82
N VAL A 180 18.83 -23.26 12.73
CA VAL A 180 19.24 -22.77 11.40
C VAL A 180 18.21 -21.77 10.88
N ILE A 181 18.65 -20.54 10.63
CA ILE A 181 17.84 -19.48 10.01
C ILE A 181 18.02 -19.56 8.50
N ILE A 182 16.92 -19.80 7.78
CA ILE A 182 16.89 -19.62 6.33
C ILE A 182 16.46 -18.18 6.06
N ASP A 183 17.41 -17.36 5.62
CA ASP A 183 17.20 -15.93 5.41
C ASP A 183 16.70 -15.64 3.98
N PHE A 184 15.47 -15.15 3.89
CA PHE A 184 14.82 -14.77 2.64
C PHE A 184 14.73 -13.24 2.45
N ARG A 185 15.54 -12.43 3.18
CA ARG A 185 15.42 -10.95 3.19
C ARG A 185 15.35 -10.30 1.82
N THR A 186 16.00 -10.87 0.83
CA THR A 186 16.03 -10.35 -0.54
C THR A 186 15.25 -11.19 -1.55
N THR A 187 14.59 -12.26 -1.11
CA THR A 187 13.93 -13.22 -1.99
C THR A 187 12.43 -13.27 -1.70
N ARG A 188 11.60 -13.15 -2.74
CA ARG A 188 10.16 -13.37 -2.61
C ARG A 188 9.88 -14.88 -2.53
N LEU A 189 9.24 -15.32 -1.46
CA LEU A 189 8.62 -16.64 -1.40
C LEU A 189 7.28 -16.57 -2.12
N ARG A 190 7.13 -17.36 -3.21
CA ARG A 190 5.86 -17.51 -3.92
C ARG A 190 5.28 -18.90 -3.68
N GLY A 191 3.96 -19.02 -3.76
CA GLY A 191 3.29 -20.31 -3.61
C GLY A 191 3.26 -20.85 -2.18
N VAL A 192 3.53 -20.01 -1.18
CA VAL A 192 3.32 -20.36 0.23
C VAL A 192 1.81 -20.53 0.45
N ARG A 193 1.39 -21.71 0.92
CA ARG A 193 -0.01 -21.99 1.26
C ARG A 193 -0.42 -21.25 2.52
N ASP A 194 -1.73 -21.09 2.71
CA ASP A 194 -2.26 -20.60 3.97
C ASP A 194 -1.84 -21.54 5.12
N PRO A 195 -1.51 -20.99 6.31
CA PRO A 195 -1.11 -21.78 7.46
C PRO A 195 -2.16 -22.86 7.80
N GLN A 196 -1.69 -24.05 8.12
CA GLN A 196 -2.52 -25.17 8.55
C GLN A 196 -2.26 -25.53 10.02
N ALA A 197 -1.16 -25.05 10.59
CA ALA A 197 -0.78 -25.22 11.98
C ALA A 197 -0.31 -23.86 12.55
N ASP A 198 -0.30 -23.73 13.88
CA ASP A 198 0.02 -22.50 14.59
C ASP A 198 1.48 -22.02 14.37
N ASP A 199 2.37 -22.95 14.05
CA ASP A 199 3.80 -22.69 13.77
C ASP A 199 4.12 -22.53 12.28
N ASP A 200 3.14 -22.64 11.40
CA ASP A 200 3.35 -22.40 9.97
C ASP A 200 3.62 -20.92 9.69
N ALA A 201 4.52 -20.67 8.75
CA ALA A 201 4.77 -19.30 8.29
C ALA A 201 3.52 -18.72 7.64
N ALA A 202 2.98 -17.66 8.22
CA ALA A 202 1.89 -16.90 7.64
C ALA A 202 2.39 -16.03 6.48
N THR A 203 1.75 -16.14 5.32
CA THR A 203 1.95 -15.13 4.27
C THR A 203 1.37 -13.80 4.72
N ARG A 204 1.94 -12.69 4.25
CA ARG A 204 1.31 -11.38 4.43
C ARG A 204 -0.15 -11.39 3.98
N ARG A 205 -0.46 -12.09 2.88
CA ARG A 205 -1.81 -12.31 2.38
C ARG A 205 -2.73 -12.93 3.42
N TYR A 206 -2.29 -14.00 4.09
CA TYR A 206 -3.09 -14.66 5.13
C TYR A 206 -3.37 -13.71 6.30
N VAL A 207 -2.34 -13.00 6.76
CA VAL A 207 -2.48 -12.02 7.86
C VAL A 207 -3.41 -10.87 7.45
N ASP A 208 -3.19 -10.28 6.28
CA ASP A 208 -4.02 -9.20 5.77
C ASP A 208 -5.49 -9.63 5.66
N ARG A 209 -5.76 -10.86 5.16
CA ARG A 209 -7.10 -11.44 5.06
C ARG A 209 -7.73 -11.71 6.43
N ALA A 210 -6.96 -12.22 7.38
CA ALA A 210 -7.44 -12.45 8.76
C ALA A 210 -7.80 -11.14 9.47
N VAL A 211 -7.07 -10.05 9.18
CA VAL A 211 -7.29 -8.72 9.77
C VAL A 211 -8.37 -7.94 9.04
N THR A 212 -8.42 -7.97 7.70
CA THR A 212 -9.39 -7.19 6.90
C THR A 212 -10.71 -7.91 6.67
N GLY A 213 -10.72 -9.24 6.72
CA GLY A 213 -11.95 -10.05 6.71
C GLY A 213 -12.80 -9.84 5.46
N TYR A 214 -12.30 -10.17 4.26
CA TYR A 214 -13.14 -10.13 3.06
C TYR A 214 -13.79 -11.48 2.76
N THR A 215 -14.93 -11.44 2.09
CA THR A 215 -15.64 -12.64 1.62
C THR A 215 -15.98 -12.46 0.15
N VAL A 216 -15.53 -13.39 -0.69
CA VAL A 216 -15.92 -13.44 -2.10
C VAL A 216 -17.25 -14.21 -2.19
N PRO A 217 -18.31 -13.60 -2.77
CA PRO A 217 -19.53 -14.35 -3.03
C PRO A 217 -19.25 -15.55 -3.94
N SER A 218 -19.92 -16.67 -3.69
CA SER A 218 -19.62 -17.93 -4.39
C SER A 218 -19.75 -17.83 -5.92
N TYR A 219 -20.69 -17.03 -6.42
CA TYR A 219 -20.87 -16.81 -7.85
C TYR A 219 -19.76 -15.97 -8.51
N TRP A 220 -18.88 -15.36 -7.71
CA TRP A 220 -17.70 -14.61 -8.17
C TRP A 220 -16.42 -15.44 -8.15
N GLN A 221 -16.40 -16.59 -7.47
CA GLN A 221 -15.13 -17.30 -7.21
C GLN A 221 -14.41 -17.70 -8.52
N GLU A 222 -15.13 -18.23 -9.50
CA GLU A 222 -14.57 -18.62 -10.79
C GLU A 222 -13.98 -17.40 -11.54
N ALA A 223 -14.68 -16.26 -11.54
CA ALA A 223 -14.20 -15.04 -12.19
C ALA A 223 -12.96 -14.46 -11.51
N VAL A 224 -12.92 -14.48 -10.17
CA VAL A 224 -11.76 -14.06 -9.37
C VAL A 224 -10.55 -14.94 -9.66
N ASP A 225 -10.73 -16.27 -9.67
CA ASP A 225 -9.65 -17.21 -9.96
C ASP A 225 -9.13 -17.05 -11.40
N ALA A 226 -10.03 -16.86 -12.37
CA ALA A 226 -9.67 -16.62 -13.77
C ALA A 226 -8.91 -15.31 -13.96
N ALA A 227 -9.36 -14.21 -13.35
CA ALA A 227 -8.67 -12.93 -13.38
C ALA A 227 -7.28 -13.04 -12.72
N ALA A 228 -7.19 -13.66 -11.56
CA ALA A 228 -5.93 -13.88 -10.86
C ALA A 228 -4.94 -14.71 -11.70
N ALA A 229 -5.40 -15.76 -12.37
CA ALA A 229 -4.57 -16.57 -13.27
C ALA A 229 -4.02 -15.73 -14.44
N LYS A 230 -4.87 -14.90 -15.08
CA LYS A 230 -4.45 -14.00 -16.17
C LYS A 230 -3.42 -12.97 -15.69
N VAL A 231 -3.63 -12.34 -14.54
CA VAL A 231 -2.70 -11.37 -13.94
C VAL A 231 -1.36 -12.03 -13.65
N THR A 232 -1.38 -13.18 -12.98
CA THR A 232 -0.15 -13.94 -12.67
C THR A 232 0.61 -14.30 -13.93
N ALA A 233 -0.07 -14.78 -14.97
CA ALA A 233 0.58 -15.11 -16.25
C ALA A 233 1.27 -13.88 -16.88
N LYS A 234 0.68 -12.69 -16.80
CA LYS A 234 1.30 -11.44 -17.28
C LYS A 234 2.50 -11.02 -16.43
N GLN A 235 2.40 -11.17 -15.12
CA GLN A 235 3.51 -10.92 -14.20
C GLN A 235 4.68 -11.86 -14.44
N ASP A 236 4.41 -13.15 -14.63
CA ASP A 236 5.45 -14.17 -14.89
C ASP A 236 6.12 -13.95 -16.24
N ALA A 237 5.36 -13.57 -17.27
CA ALA A 237 5.91 -13.28 -18.60
C ALA A 237 6.86 -12.07 -18.61
N GLY A 238 6.61 -11.05 -17.80
CA GLY A 238 7.45 -9.86 -17.72
C GLY A 238 8.45 -9.88 -16.55
N GLY A 239 8.31 -10.80 -15.62
CA GLY A 239 9.19 -10.95 -14.46
C GLY A 239 9.33 -9.67 -13.64
N MET A 240 10.57 -9.25 -13.34
CA MET A 240 10.84 -8.04 -12.54
C MET A 240 10.53 -6.73 -13.29
N ASP A 241 10.30 -6.78 -14.58
CA ASP A 241 9.93 -5.62 -15.38
C ASP A 241 8.41 -5.34 -15.36
N CYS A 242 7.63 -6.21 -14.71
CA CYS A 242 6.20 -6.03 -14.54
C CYS A 242 5.83 -5.41 -13.20
N VAL A 243 4.96 -4.40 -13.28
CA VAL A 243 4.29 -3.80 -12.12
C VAL A 243 2.79 -3.92 -12.31
N THR A 244 2.08 -4.36 -11.29
CA THR A 244 0.62 -4.48 -11.35
C THR A 244 -0.02 -3.69 -10.23
N PHE A 245 -1.10 -2.97 -10.54
CA PHE A 245 -2.01 -2.34 -9.59
C PHE A 245 -3.46 -2.60 -9.99
N ALA A 246 -4.37 -2.62 -9.02
CA ALA A 246 -5.81 -2.67 -9.31
C ALA A 246 -6.32 -1.25 -9.61
N LEU A 247 -7.32 -1.15 -10.48
CA LEU A 247 -7.95 0.10 -10.91
C LEU A 247 -9.46 -0.06 -10.95
N PHE A 248 -10.18 0.86 -10.33
CA PHE A 248 -11.62 1.00 -10.43
C PHE A 248 -12.02 2.45 -10.19
N SER A 249 -13.26 2.79 -10.50
CA SER A 249 -13.79 4.14 -10.33
C SER A 249 -15.30 4.12 -10.19
N ASP A 250 -15.87 5.25 -9.77
CA ASP A 250 -17.30 5.50 -9.82
C ASP A 250 -18.11 4.37 -9.12
N VAL A 251 -17.72 4.08 -7.87
CA VAL A 251 -18.34 3.05 -7.03
C VAL A 251 -19.73 3.48 -6.58
N HIS A 252 -19.94 4.79 -6.40
CA HIS A 252 -21.20 5.42 -6.02
C HIS A 252 -21.93 4.70 -4.89
N ALA A 253 -21.20 4.39 -3.83
CA ALA A 253 -21.75 3.71 -2.67
C ALA A 253 -22.81 4.58 -1.98
N VAL A 254 -23.90 3.94 -1.56
CA VAL A 254 -25.00 4.57 -0.80
C VAL A 254 -25.14 3.91 0.56
N PRO A 255 -25.57 4.66 1.61
CA PRO A 255 -25.71 4.14 2.97
C PRO A 255 -26.68 2.98 3.10
N ASP A 256 -27.75 3.02 2.33
CA ASP A 256 -28.82 2.03 2.38
C ASP A 256 -28.72 1.07 1.18
N SER A 257 -28.14 -0.08 1.43
CA SER A 257 -27.77 -1.07 0.43
C SER A 257 -28.95 -1.90 -0.09
N THR A 258 -30.10 -1.29 -0.36
CA THR A 258 -31.17 -1.94 -1.13
C THR A 258 -30.81 -2.05 -2.61
N THR A 259 -29.73 -1.40 -3.05
CA THR A 259 -29.19 -1.53 -4.40
C THR A 259 -28.11 -2.63 -4.43
N PRO A 260 -28.11 -3.51 -5.44
CA PRO A 260 -27.23 -4.69 -5.53
C PRO A 260 -25.72 -4.42 -5.52
N ASN A 261 -25.29 -3.16 -5.64
CA ASN A 261 -23.90 -2.81 -5.98
C ASN A 261 -22.97 -2.59 -4.80
N SER A 262 -23.48 -2.48 -3.61
CA SER A 262 -22.75 -1.65 -2.65
C SER A 262 -21.81 -2.39 -1.73
N GLY A 263 -21.46 -3.62 -2.01
CA GLY A 263 -20.72 -4.35 -0.98
C GLY A 263 -19.47 -5.12 -1.42
N ASN A 264 -19.25 -5.29 -2.71
CA ASN A 264 -18.28 -6.30 -3.18
C ASN A 264 -17.02 -5.74 -3.85
N THR A 265 -16.97 -4.47 -4.24
CA THR A 265 -15.78 -3.87 -4.89
C THR A 265 -14.51 -4.16 -4.10
N GLY A 266 -14.53 -3.84 -2.80
CA GLY A 266 -13.38 -4.07 -1.93
C GLY A 266 -13.04 -5.55 -1.76
N ASN A 267 -14.05 -6.40 -1.58
CA ASN A 267 -13.87 -7.85 -1.43
C ASN A 267 -13.22 -8.49 -2.67
N LEU A 268 -13.76 -8.17 -3.85
CA LEU A 268 -13.29 -8.72 -5.12
C LEU A 268 -11.89 -8.21 -5.46
N THR A 269 -11.67 -6.91 -5.29
CA THR A 269 -10.35 -6.30 -5.51
C THR A 269 -9.31 -6.93 -4.59
N ALA A 270 -9.60 -7.03 -3.29
CA ALA A 270 -8.69 -7.60 -2.31
C ALA A 270 -8.36 -9.07 -2.62
N ALA A 271 -9.35 -9.86 -3.06
CA ALA A 271 -9.15 -11.26 -3.38
C ALA A 271 -8.12 -11.48 -4.50
N VAL A 272 -8.26 -10.74 -5.62
CA VAL A 272 -7.28 -10.84 -6.72
C VAL A 272 -5.95 -10.22 -6.34
N MET A 273 -5.94 -9.06 -5.63
CA MET A 273 -4.70 -8.44 -5.14
C MET A 273 -3.89 -9.40 -4.28
N ASP A 274 -4.56 -10.10 -3.37
CA ASP A 274 -3.91 -11.05 -2.48
C ASP A 274 -3.44 -12.30 -3.25
N ALA A 275 -4.22 -12.80 -4.20
CA ALA A 275 -3.82 -13.93 -5.03
C ALA A 275 -2.56 -13.65 -5.86
N CYS A 276 -2.42 -12.42 -6.37
CA CYS A 276 -1.35 -12.02 -7.30
C CYS A 276 -0.23 -11.19 -6.64
N GLY A 277 -0.31 -10.90 -5.34
CA GLY A 277 0.66 -10.04 -4.64
C GLY A 277 0.67 -8.59 -5.15
N VAL A 278 -0.49 -8.07 -5.56
CA VAL A 278 -0.63 -6.70 -6.07
C VAL A 278 -0.54 -5.71 -4.90
N PRO A 279 0.38 -4.72 -4.95
CA PRO A 279 0.66 -3.88 -3.78
C PRO A 279 -0.33 -2.73 -3.59
N PHE A 280 -0.95 -2.24 -4.67
CA PHE A 280 -1.81 -1.07 -4.65
C PHE A 280 -3.10 -1.28 -5.43
N ALA A 281 -4.18 -0.66 -4.94
CA ALA A 281 -5.40 -0.45 -5.68
C ALA A 281 -5.66 1.05 -5.79
N VAL A 282 -6.07 1.52 -6.93
CA VAL A 282 -6.38 2.92 -7.20
C VAL A 282 -7.86 3.07 -7.51
N CYS A 283 -8.53 3.94 -6.74
CA CYS A 283 -9.86 4.42 -7.06
C CYS A 283 -9.75 5.81 -7.70
N CYS A 284 -10.25 5.95 -8.92
CA CYS A 284 -10.23 7.23 -9.62
C CYS A 284 -11.35 8.20 -9.22
N GLY A 285 -11.90 8.06 -8.01
CA GLY A 285 -12.92 8.97 -7.48
C GLY A 285 -14.34 8.41 -7.55
N ASP A 286 -15.29 9.21 -7.09
CA ASP A 286 -16.69 8.89 -6.96
C ASP A 286 -16.95 7.58 -6.20
N VAL A 287 -16.33 7.51 -5.02
CA VAL A 287 -16.53 6.40 -4.08
C VAL A 287 -17.95 6.42 -3.53
N CYS A 288 -18.48 7.61 -3.30
CA CYS A 288 -19.85 7.80 -2.79
C CYS A 288 -20.72 8.50 -3.84
N ARG A 289 -22.00 8.11 -3.88
CA ARG A 289 -23.01 8.83 -4.62
C ARG A 289 -23.71 9.76 -3.65
N THR A 290 -23.72 11.06 -3.95
CA THR A 290 -24.44 12.00 -3.13
C THR A 290 -25.51 12.71 -3.95
N ASP A 291 -26.73 12.24 -3.80
CA ASP A 291 -27.92 13.07 -3.93
C ASP A 291 -28.28 13.61 -2.54
N ALA A 292 -27.27 13.80 -1.68
CA ALA A 292 -27.45 14.20 -0.29
C ALA A 292 -27.88 15.65 -0.22
N ASP A 293 -28.94 15.93 0.54
CA ASP A 293 -29.39 17.30 0.79
C ASP A 293 -28.55 18.01 1.85
N THR A 294 -27.83 17.24 2.67
CA THR A 294 -27.08 17.75 3.83
C THR A 294 -25.66 17.19 3.90
N GLU A 295 -24.76 17.93 4.54
CA GLU A 295 -23.39 17.45 4.82
C GLU A 295 -23.38 16.16 5.64
N THR A 296 -24.33 15.97 6.56
CA THR A 296 -24.44 14.75 7.36
C THR A 296 -24.68 13.54 6.46
N ALA A 297 -25.64 13.63 5.54
CA ALA A 297 -25.93 12.55 4.60
C ALA A 297 -24.74 12.28 3.64
N ALA A 298 -24.00 13.32 3.24
CA ALA A 298 -22.77 13.15 2.48
C ALA A 298 -21.71 12.37 3.27
N ARG A 299 -21.54 12.66 4.56
CA ARG A 299 -20.62 11.91 5.44
C ARG A 299 -21.02 10.45 5.61
N GLU A 300 -22.32 10.16 5.70
CA GLU A 300 -22.84 8.79 5.76
C GLU A 300 -22.54 8.02 4.46
N SER A 301 -22.69 8.65 3.30
CA SER A 301 -22.33 8.07 2.01
C SER A 301 -20.83 7.77 1.92
N ILE A 302 -19.98 8.70 2.37
CA ILE A 302 -18.52 8.48 2.45
C ILE A 302 -18.21 7.30 3.37
N ALA A 303 -18.87 7.19 4.52
CA ALA A 303 -18.67 6.08 5.43
C ALA A 303 -19.09 4.74 4.80
N ALA A 304 -20.17 4.72 4.01
CA ALA A 304 -20.59 3.53 3.25
C ALA A 304 -19.54 3.13 2.20
N GLY A 305 -19.01 4.08 1.45
CA GLY A 305 -17.92 3.86 0.51
C GLY A 305 -16.65 3.34 1.18
N ALA A 306 -16.24 3.95 2.27
CA ALA A 306 -15.09 3.50 3.05
C ALA A 306 -15.27 2.08 3.59
N LYS A 307 -16.49 1.72 4.03
CA LYS A 307 -16.82 0.36 4.47
C LYS A 307 -16.70 -0.64 3.33
N ASN A 308 -17.21 -0.31 2.13
CA ASN A 308 -17.09 -1.16 0.94
C ASN A 308 -15.61 -1.42 0.59
N LEU A 309 -14.77 -0.37 0.60
CA LEU A 309 -13.37 -0.46 0.20
C LEU A 309 -12.41 -0.95 1.30
N ARG A 310 -12.89 -1.07 2.54
CA ARG A 310 -12.10 -1.52 3.69
C ARG A 310 -11.32 -2.83 3.47
N PRO A 311 -11.86 -3.85 2.77
CA PRO A 311 -11.14 -5.10 2.51
C PRO A 311 -9.81 -4.93 1.78
N ILE A 312 -9.63 -3.87 0.97
CA ILE A 312 -8.38 -3.56 0.27
C ILE A 312 -7.27 -3.21 1.28
N GLY A 313 -7.64 -2.59 2.40
CA GLY A 313 -6.72 -2.08 3.40
C GLY A 313 -6.22 -0.66 3.08
N ALA A 314 -6.22 0.20 4.11
CA ALA A 314 -5.92 1.63 3.98
C ALA A 314 -4.53 1.91 3.37
N ARG A 315 -3.54 1.08 3.66
CA ARG A 315 -2.18 1.23 3.12
C ARG A 315 -2.05 0.87 1.65
N LYS A 316 -2.98 0.07 1.11
CA LYS A 316 -2.97 -0.39 -0.28
C LYS A 316 -3.86 0.47 -1.17
N LEU A 317 -4.90 1.10 -0.62
CA LEU A 317 -5.85 1.92 -1.36
C LEU A 317 -5.31 3.32 -1.60
N LEU A 318 -5.19 3.72 -2.86
CA LEU A 318 -4.90 5.07 -3.32
C LEU A 318 -6.20 5.64 -3.91
N GLN A 319 -6.63 6.81 -3.43
CA GLN A 319 -7.93 7.34 -3.82
C GLN A 319 -7.79 8.77 -4.35
N ALA A 320 -8.28 9.01 -5.56
CA ALA A 320 -8.55 10.34 -6.08
C ALA A 320 -9.91 10.84 -5.56
N GLN A 321 -10.09 12.15 -5.54
CA GLN A 321 -11.38 12.75 -5.26
C GLN A 321 -12.19 12.84 -6.56
N GLY A 322 -13.45 12.38 -6.51
CA GLY A 322 -14.43 12.59 -7.56
C GLY A 322 -15.36 13.78 -7.26
N ASP A 323 -16.20 14.14 -8.21
CA ASP A 323 -17.09 15.30 -8.09
C ASP A 323 -18.33 14.99 -7.25
N HIS A 324 -18.70 13.72 -7.10
CA HIS A 324 -19.71 13.29 -6.14
C HIS A 324 -19.17 13.14 -4.71
N ASP A 325 -17.87 12.95 -4.53
CA ASP A 325 -17.29 12.76 -3.22
C ASP A 325 -17.46 13.99 -2.34
N GLY A 326 -18.23 13.84 -1.25
CA GLY A 326 -18.51 14.91 -0.31
C GLY A 326 -19.43 16.02 -0.81
N SER A 327 -20.11 15.84 -1.93
CA SER A 327 -21.08 16.81 -2.43
C SER A 327 -22.43 16.67 -1.72
N TYR A 328 -23.14 17.80 -1.49
CA TYR A 328 -24.49 17.85 -0.92
C TYR A 328 -25.23 19.10 -1.40
N GLY A 329 -26.48 18.95 -1.85
CA GLY A 329 -27.22 20.04 -2.46
C GLY A 329 -26.42 20.74 -3.57
N THR A 330 -26.13 22.03 -3.40
CA THR A 330 -25.25 22.81 -4.31
C THR A 330 -23.84 23.02 -3.74
N ALA A 331 -23.52 22.41 -2.60
CA ALA A 331 -22.27 22.56 -1.88
C ALA A 331 -21.41 21.30 -1.96
N GLN A 332 -20.17 21.42 -1.51
CA GLN A 332 -19.23 20.32 -1.33
C GLN A 332 -18.50 20.51 0.01
N MET A 333 -18.14 19.41 0.66
CA MET A 333 -17.30 19.46 1.85
C MET A 333 -15.95 20.09 1.52
N SER A 334 -15.41 20.87 2.45
CA SER A 334 -14.07 21.44 2.28
C SER A 334 -13.01 20.34 2.15
N ALA A 335 -11.88 20.66 1.48
CA ALA A 335 -10.75 19.74 1.33
C ALA A 335 -10.25 19.21 2.70
N GLY A 336 -10.23 20.05 3.75
CA GLY A 336 -9.87 19.62 5.10
C GLY A 336 -10.86 18.62 5.72
N ALA A 337 -12.17 18.82 5.48
CA ALA A 337 -13.20 17.87 5.93
C ALA A 337 -13.12 16.56 5.15
N MET A 338 -12.86 16.61 3.85
CA MET A 338 -12.64 15.44 3.00
C MET A 338 -11.39 14.68 3.43
N PHE A 339 -10.28 15.40 3.69
CA PHE A 339 -9.05 14.79 4.19
C PHE A 339 -9.28 14.04 5.49
N GLY A 340 -10.01 14.64 6.43
CA GLY A 340 -10.34 14.01 7.70
C GLY A 340 -11.22 12.75 7.58
N THR A 341 -11.93 12.61 6.48
CA THR A 341 -12.93 11.53 6.30
C THR A 341 -12.48 10.44 5.32
N ILE A 342 -11.91 10.84 4.18
CA ILE A 342 -11.51 9.90 3.11
C ILE A 342 -10.00 9.63 3.16
N PHE A 343 -9.18 10.70 3.29
CA PHE A 343 -7.74 10.61 3.12
C PHE A 343 -6.97 10.39 4.43
N ARG A 344 -7.62 10.47 5.58
CA ARG A 344 -6.95 10.34 6.89
C ARG A 344 -6.20 9.03 7.05
N SER A 345 -6.81 7.92 6.68
CA SER A 345 -6.18 6.61 6.73
C SER A 345 -5.00 6.47 5.77
N GLN A 346 -4.93 7.34 4.76
CA GLN A 346 -3.86 7.38 3.79
C GLN A 346 -2.66 8.20 4.29
N ALA A 347 -2.87 9.17 5.19
CA ALA A 347 -1.84 10.05 5.71
C ALA A 347 -0.77 9.35 6.56
N GLU A 348 -1.07 8.16 7.07
CA GLU A 348 -0.18 7.41 7.97
C GLU A 348 0.82 6.50 7.24
N ASP A 349 0.80 6.47 5.91
CA ASP A 349 1.76 5.68 5.13
C ASP A 349 2.94 6.57 4.72
N GLU A 350 4.11 6.30 5.31
CA GLU A 350 5.37 7.01 5.03
C GLU A 350 5.81 7.00 3.56
N ARG A 351 5.27 6.05 2.76
CA ARG A 351 5.53 5.98 1.32
C ARG A 351 4.77 7.02 0.53
N ARG A 352 3.81 7.73 1.14
CA ARG A 352 2.97 8.73 0.48
C ARG A 352 3.54 10.13 0.67
N HIS A 353 3.77 10.79 -0.43
CA HIS A 353 4.28 12.14 -0.47
C HIS A 353 3.17 13.10 -0.84
N PHE A 354 2.50 13.63 0.19
CA PHE A 354 1.38 14.54 0.03
C PHE A 354 1.82 15.92 -0.42
N GLY A 355 0.97 16.57 -1.23
CA GLY A 355 1.06 17.98 -1.57
C GLY A 355 -0.09 18.78 -0.96
N GLY A 356 0.12 20.05 -0.75
CA GLY A 356 -0.87 21.06 -0.38
C GLY A 356 -1.85 20.65 0.73
N ASP A 357 -3.12 20.51 0.36
CA ASP A 357 -4.22 20.15 1.25
C ASP A 357 -4.36 18.64 1.52
N GLY A 358 -3.47 17.82 0.96
CA GLY A 358 -3.47 16.37 1.10
C GLY A 358 -4.41 15.63 0.15
N SER A 359 -5.14 16.32 -0.72
CA SER A 359 -6.03 15.70 -1.70
C SER A 359 -5.30 15.14 -2.93
N TYR A 360 -4.01 15.39 -3.04
CA TYR A 360 -3.13 14.88 -4.09
C TYR A 360 -1.78 14.46 -3.51
N PHE A 361 -1.20 13.42 -4.07
CA PHE A 361 0.02 12.79 -3.55
C PHE A 361 0.66 11.88 -4.59
N TYR A 362 1.86 11.41 -4.32
CA TYR A 362 2.43 10.28 -5.04
C TYR A 362 2.93 9.19 -4.09
N VAL A 363 3.04 7.99 -4.64
CA VAL A 363 3.64 6.82 -3.99
C VAL A 363 4.68 6.23 -4.90
N ASP A 364 5.85 5.89 -4.36
CA ASP A 364 6.91 5.23 -5.09
C ASP A 364 6.95 3.73 -4.78
N ASP A 365 7.16 2.94 -5.83
CA ASP A 365 7.71 1.59 -5.74
C ASP A 365 9.16 1.64 -6.30
N PRO A 366 10.18 1.86 -5.46
CA PRO A 366 11.55 2.00 -5.91
C PRO A 366 12.11 0.71 -6.51
N ALA A 367 11.66 -0.45 -6.05
CA ALA A 367 12.11 -1.75 -6.57
C ALA A 367 11.66 -1.96 -8.01
N ALA A 368 10.49 -1.45 -8.34
CA ALA A 368 9.93 -1.50 -9.68
C ALA A 368 10.20 -0.22 -10.49
N LYS A 369 10.82 0.80 -9.90
CA LYS A 369 10.95 2.16 -10.49
C LYS A 369 9.62 2.68 -11.05
N MET A 370 8.57 2.58 -10.25
CA MET A 370 7.23 3.02 -10.60
C MET A 370 6.75 4.09 -9.62
N ARG A 371 6.30 5.22 -10.14
CA ARG A 371 5.62 6.28 -9.38
C ARG A 371 4.16 6.33 -9.77
N LEU A 372 3.29 6.27 -8.78
CA LEU A 372 1.84 6.45 -8.92
C LEU A 372 1.49 7.83 -8.39
N ILE A 373 1.02 8.73 -9.26
CA ILE A 373 0.68 10.12 -8.92
C ILE A 373 -0.84 10.25 -8.94
N VAL A 374 -1.43 10.51 -7.79
CA VAL A 374 -2.87 10.77 -7.66
C VAL A 374 -3.09 12.27 -7.60
N LEU A 375 -3.91 12.78 -8.50
CA LEU A 375 -4.24 14.20 -8.65
C LEU A 375 -5.71 14.43 -8.28
N ASN A 376 -6.02 15.61 -7.78
CA ASN A 376 -7.37 16.08 -7.55
C ASN A 376 -7.82 16.99 -8.71
N SER A 377 -8.61 16.44 -9.63
CA SER A 377 -9.21 17.21 -10.74
C SER A 377 -10.46 17.99 -10.35
N CYS A 378 -10.99 17.74 -9.14
CA CYS A 378 -12.19 18.37 -8.59
C CYS A 378 -11.81 19.46 -7.55
N TRP A 379 -10.61 20.06 -7.67
CA TRP A 379 -10.12 21.04 -6.73
C TRP A 379 -10.99 22.30 -6.68
N THR A 380 -11.32 22.72 -5.48
CA THR A 380 -12.07 23.94 -5.16
C THR A 380 -11.43 24.63 -3.95
N ASP A 381 -11.76 25.88 -3.70
CA ASP A 381 -11.41 26.53 -2.45
C ASP A 381 -12.62 26.62 -1.48
N SER A 382 -12.37 27.13 -0.27
CA SER A 382 -13.41 27.23 0.77
C SER A 382 -14.55 28.20 0.43
N ALA A 383 -14.36 29.11 -0.51
CA ALA A 383 -15.34 30.10 -0.93
C ALA A 383 -16.12 29.69 -2.21
N HIS A 384 -15.56 28.72 -2.98
CA HIS A 384 -16.05 28.32 -4.30
C HIS A 384 -16.33 26.82 -4.35
N LEU A 385 -17.05 26.32 -3.35
CA LEU A 385 -17.40 24.91 -3.25
C LEU A 385 -18.32 24.51 -4.40
N ARG A 386 -18.03 23.37 -5.04
CA ARG A 386 -18.78 22.78 -6.13
C ARG A 386 -19.12 23.76 -7.26
N THR A 387 -18.08 24.27 -7.89
CA THR A 387 -18.26 25.04 -9.13
C THR A 387 -18.56 24.08 -10.29
N ALA A 388 -19.24 24.59 -11.32
CA ALA A 388 -19.58 23.80 -12.52
C ALA A 388 -18.35 23.41 -13.38
N SER A 389 -17.14 23.80 -12.96
CA SER A 389 -15.89 23.52 -13.70
C SER A 389 -14.88 22.84 -12.80
N PHE A 390 -14.22 21.84 -13.37
CA PHE A 390 -13.13 21.09 -12.76
C PHE A 390 -11.79 21.83 -12.89
N GLY A 391 -10.79 21.36 -12.19
CA GLY A 391 -9.42 21.92 -12.29
C GLY A 391 -8.51 21.35 -11.20
N TYR A 392 -7.21 21.60 -11.36
CA TYR A 392 -6.17 21.12 -10.45
C TYR A 392 -5.68 22.23 -9.50
N GLY A 393 -5.80 23.48 -9.92
CA GLY A 393 -5.37 24.65 -9.14
C GLY A 393 -3.86 24.89 -9.16
N ASN A 394 -3.49 26.11 -8.78
CA ASN A 394 -2.12 26.61 -8.90
C ASN A 394 -1.11 25.81 -8.04
N THR A 395 -1.47 25.53 -6.80
CA THR A 395 -0.58 24.84 -5.85
C THR A 395 -0.28 23.41 -6.30
N GLN A 396 -1.30 22.70 -6.75
CA GLN A 396 -1.14 21.33 -7.20
C GLN A 396 -0.31 21.21 -8.49
N LEU A 397 -0.54 22.09 -9.46
CA LEU A 397 0.20 22.04 -10.73
C LEU A 397 1.67 22.45 -10.56
N ASN A 398 1.99 23.39 -9.67
CA ASN A 398 3.37 23.68 -9.31
C ASN A 398 4.02 22.51 -8.54
N TRP A 399 3.30 21.92 -7.58
CA TRP A 399 3.78 20.71 -6.88
C TRP A 399 4.02 19.55 -7.85
N LEU A 400 3.14 19.33 -8.82
CA LEU A 400 3.32 18.31 -9.86
C LEU A 400 4.63 18.53 -10.62
N ALA A 401 4.88 19.77 -11.06
CA ALA A 401 6.05 20.14 -11.85
C ALA A 401 7.36 20.06 -11.05
N ASP A 402 7.36 20.56 -9.81
CA ASP A 402 8.58 20.75 -9.03
C ASP A 402 8.91 19.55 -8.13
N THR A 403 7.90 18.80 -7.71
CA THR A 403 8.03 17.73 -6.72
C THR A 403 7.69 16.37 -7.30
N ALA A 404 6.45 16.19 -7.78
CA ALA A 404 5.98 14.86 -8.19
C ALA A 404 6.66 14.34 -9.46
N LEU A 405 7.10 15.22 -10.36
CA LEU A 405 7.85 14.88 -11.57
C LEU A 405 9.37 15.04 -11.40
N SER A 406 9.87 15.11 -10.16
CA SER A 406 11.29 15.14 -9.84
C SER A 406 11.82 13.75 -9.50
N PHE A 407 12.89 13.32 -10.15
CA PHE A 407 13.52 12.01 -9.96
C PHE A 407 15.01 12.15 -9.70
N ALA A 408 15.56 11.26 -8.86
CA ALA A 408 16.98 11.20 -8.58
C ALA A 408 17.78 10.47 -9.68
N GLU A 409 17.09 9.70 -10.52
CA GLU A 409 17.69 8.90 -11.61
C GLU A 409 16.66 8.66 -12.72
N ASP A 410 17.14 8.29 -13.91
CA ASP A 410 16.31 7.91 -15.05
C ASP A 410 15.75 6.47 -14.90
N GLY A 411 14.81 6.11 -15.78
CA GLY A 411 14.26 4.76 -15.93
C GLY A 411 13.02 4.49 -15.09
N TRP A 412 12.43 5.54 -14.53
CA TRP A 412 11.14 5.46 -13.84
C TRP A 412 9.99 5.39 -14.83
N CYS A 413 8.93 4.70 -14.43
CA CYS A 413 7.61 4.78 -15.04
C CYS A 413 6.67 5.60 -14.14
N VAL A 414 5.79 6.38 -14.76
CA VAL A 414 4.83 7.24 -14.10
C VAL A 414 3.43 6.86 -14.54
N ALA A 415 2.56 6.52 -13.62
CA ALA A 415 1.12 6.43 -13.82
C ALA A 415 0.45 7.61 -13.13
N LEU A 416 -0.37 8.36 -13.85
CA LEU A 416 -1.17 9.44 -13.30
C LEU A 416 -2.61 8.99 -13.13
N PHE A 417 -3.25 9.49 -12.09
CA PHE A 417 -4.64 9.18 -11.76
C PHE A 417 -5.38 10.46 -11.40
N ALA A 418 -6.56 10.65 -11.94
CA ALA A 418 -7.49 11.69 -11.55
C ALA A 418 -8.91 11.24 -11.86
N HIS A 419 -9.92 11.95 -11.37
CA HIS A 419 -11.29 11.58 -11.68
C HIS A 419 -11.66 11.97 -13.12
N VAL A 420 -11.55 13.25 -13.48
CA VAL A 420 -11.99 13.77 -14.77
C VAL A 420 -10.91 13.60 -15.85
N PRO A 421 -11.20 12.96 -16.99
CA PRO A 421 -10.21 12.71 -18.05
C PRO A 421 -9.72 14.03 -18.70
N PRO A 422 -8.40 14.26 -18.80
CA PRO A 422 -7.88 15.46 -19.47
C PRO A 422 -7.83 15.30 -20.99
N VAL A 423 -8.96 15.01 -21.63
CA VAL A 423 -9.14 14.85 -23.08
C VAL A 423 -10.02 15.95 -23.66
N ALA A 424 -10.03 16.09 -25.00
CA ALA A 424 -10.74 17.18 -25.68
C ALA A 424 -12.23 17.24 -25.35
N ALA A 425 -12.88 16.08 -25.14
CA ALA A 425 -14.27 16.01 -24.74
C ALA A 425 -14.59 16.77 -23.45
N TYR A 426 -13.61 16.90 -22.53
CA TYR A 426 -13.76 17.60 -21.26
C TYR A 426 -13.03 18.96 -21.22
N SER A 427 -12.51 19.45 -22.36
CA SER A 427 -11.72 20.68 -22.43
C SER A 427 -12.47 21.94 -21.97
N ALA A 428 -13.78 21.99 -22.14
CA ALA A 428 -14.61 23.08 -21.66
C ALA A 428 -14.90 23.00 -20.14
N GLN A 429 -14.67 21.85 -19.53
CA GLN A 429 -14.98 21.60 -18.11
C GLN A 429 -13.76 21.71 -17.21
N ILE A 430 -12.55 21.44 -17.71
CA ILE A 430 -11.30 21.50 -16.91
C ILE A 430 -10.60 22.82 -17.19
N ARG A 431 -10.64 23.74 -16.21
CA ARG A 431 -10.14 25.13 -16.30
C ARG A 431 -8.67 25.26 -16.75
N ASP A 432 -7.83 24.36 -16.23
CA ASP A 432 -6.37 24.42 -16.33
C ASP A 432 -5.74 23.23 -17.07
N MET A 433 -6.56 22.52 -17.87
CA MET A 433 -6.13 21.35 -18.63
C MET A 433 -4.93 21.63 -19.55
N THR A 434 -4.91 22.81 -20.19
CA THR A 434 -3.81 23.20 -21.08
C THR A 434 -2.49 23.31 -20.31
N VAL A 435 -2.53 23.84 -19.08
CA VAL A 435 -1.34 23.96 -18.23
C VAL A 435 -0.86 22.57 -17.78
N LEU A 436 -1.77 21.70 -17.35
CA LEU A 436 -1.43 20.30 -17.01
C LEU A 436 -0.76 19.59 -18.20
N ARG A 437 -1.38 19.64 -19.37
CA ARG A 437 -0.83 19.02 -20.60
C ARG A 437 0.54 19.61 -20.97
N GLY A 438 0.72 20.92 -20.80
CA GLY A 438 2.00 21.59 -21.03
C GLY A 438 3.12 21.13 -20.11
N ILE A 439 2.84 20.95 -18.83
CA ILE A 439 3.79 20.42 -17.84
C ILE A 439 4.21 19.00 -18.24
N LEU A 440 3.24 18.11 -18.49
CA LEU A 440 3.50 16.71 -18.82
C LEU A 440 4.26 16.56 -20.15
N ALA A 441 3.93 17.37 -21.16
CA ALA A 441 4.66 17.40 -22.42
C ALA A 441 6.11 17.89 -22.24
N ALA A 442 6.33 18.94 -21.44
CA ALA A 442 7.68 19.43 -21.12
C ALA A 442 8.51 18.39 -20.36
N PHE A 443 7.90 17.68 -19.41
CA PHE A 443 8.53 16.59 -18.69
C PHE A 443 8.99 15.47 -19.62
N LEU A 444 8.11 14.98 -20.50
CA LEU A 444 8.44 13.92 -21.46
C LEU A 444 9.54 14.34 -22.45
N ASN A 445 9.51 15.58 -22.92
CA ASN A 445 10.45 16.12 -23.90
C ASN A 445 11.74 16.70 -23.29
N LYS A 446 11.87 16.70 -21.95
CA LYS A 446 12.98 17.34 -21.23
C LYS A 446 13.18 18.82 -21.62
N THR A 447 12.10 19.58 -21.69
CA THR A 447 12.10 21.00 -22.05
C THR A 447 11.59 21.89 -20.93
N SER A 448 11.60 23.20 -21.15
CA SER A 448 10.94 24.17 -20.26
C SER A 448 9.51 24.41 -20.69
N TYR A 449 8.66 24.75 -19.73
CA TYR A 449 7.28 25.18 -19.96
C TYR A 449 6.93 26.35 -19.05
N THR A 450 6.23 27.33 -19.61
CA THR A 450 5.57 28.41 -18.86
C THR A 450 4.16 28.56 -19.40
N GLY A 451 3.17 28.54 -18.52
CA GLY A 451 1.77 28.63 -18.90
C GLY A 451 0.90 29.20 -17.79
N THR A 452 -0.21 29.79 -18.18
CA THR A 452 -1.22 30.34 -17.29
C THR A 452 -2.62 29.89 -17.67
N SER A 453 -3.53 29.86 -16.71
CA SER A 453 -4.96 29.67 -16.92
C SER A 453 -5.75 30.58 -15.98
N GLY A 454 -6.94 31.02 -16.40
CA GLY A 454 -7.74 31.97 -15.64
C GLY A 454 -7.26 33.42 -15.75
N THR A 455 -7.87 34.29 -14.95
CA THR A 455 -7.53 35.73 -14.91
C THR A 455 -6.65 36.00 -13.71
N ALA A 456 -5.56 36.74 -13.92
CA ALA A 456 -4.65 37.09 -12.83
C ALA A 456 -5.39 37.80 -11.68
N GLY A 457 -5.19 37.26 -10.45
CA GLY A 457 -5.88 37.73 -9.25
C GLY A 457 -7.22 37.05 -8.95
N ALA A 458 -7.72 36.20 -9.85
CA ALA A 458 -8.87 35.34 -9.57
C ALA A 458 -8.45 34.14 -8.71
N TRP A 459 -9.40 33.58 -7.97
CA TRP A 459 -9.17 32.45 -7.07
C TRP A 459 -8.66 31.20 -7.81
N ASP A 460 -9.07 31.02 -9.05
CA ASP A 460 -8.74 29.90 -9.93
C ASP A 460 -7.56 30.17 -10.88
N TYR A 461 -6.87 31.29 -10.70
CA TYR A 461 -5.71 31.63 -11.51
C TYR A 461 -4.57 30.65 -11.29
N VAL A 462 -4.07 30.11 -12.39
CA VAL A 462 -2.91 29.22 -12.42
C VAL A 462 -1.77 29.87 -13.19
N SER A 463 -0.57 29.79 -12.62
CA SER A 463 0.68 30.19 -13.27
C SER A 463 1.78 29.20 -12.90
N VAL A 464 2.33 28.53 -13.90
CA VAL A 464 3.38 27.53 -13.74
C VAL A 464 4.55 27.89 -14.64
N SER A 465 5.77 27.81 -14.09
CA SER A 465 7.02 27.88 -14.83
C SER A 465 7.93 26.76 -14.36
N CYS A 466 8.22 25.80 -15.24
CA CYS A 466 9.06 24.64 -14.91
C CYS A 466 10.11 24.40 -15.98
N ASN A 467 11.20 23.72 -15.58
CA ASN A 467 12.29 23.38 -16.49
C ASN A 467 12.78 21.96 -16.21
N PHE A 468 12.61 21.08 -17.17
CA PHE A 468 13.08 19.69 -17.13
C PHE A 468 14.36 19.44 -17.95
N THR A 469 14.97 20.49 -18.51
CA THR A 469 16.22 20.39 -19.28
C THR A 469 17.34 19.88 -18.38
N GLY A 470 17.99 18.78 -18.80
CA GLY A 470 19.08 18.16 -18.03
C GLY A 470 18.68 17.45 -16.75
N LYS A 471 17.38 17.40 -16.43
CA LYS A 471 16.87 16.62 -15.30
C LYS A 471 16.58 15.17 -15.69
N HIS A 472 16.55 14.30 -14.68
CA HIS A 472 16.06 12.94 -14.85
C HIS A 472 14.55 12.98 -15.13
N ASN A 473 14.09 12.04 -15.96
CA ASN A 473 12.66 11.89 -16.24
C ASN A 473 12.21 10.43 -16.18
N GLY A 474 10.89 10.24 -16.29
CA GLY A 474 10.25 8.93 -16.40
C GLY A 474 9.43 8.83 -17.69
N LYS A 475 8.91 7.63 -17.95
CA LYS A 475 7.94 7.35 -19.00
C LYS A 475 6.53 7.41 -18.42
N ILE A 476 5.63 8.19 -19.02
CA ILE A 476 4.21 8.18 -18.61
C ILE A 476 3.56 6.95 -19.25
N VAL A 477 3.19 5.99 -18.42
CA VAL A 477 2.57 4.73 -18.87
C VAL A 477 1.08 4.87 -19.12
N GLY A 478 0.44 5.88 -18.51
CA GLY A 478 -0.97 6.21 -18.73
C GLY A 478 -1.44 7.27 -17.74
N PHE A 479 -2.52 7.95 -18.12
CA PHE A 479 -3.32 8.82 -17.27
C PHE A 479 -4.68 8.15 -17.10
N PHE A 480 -4.95 7.60 -15.94
CA PHE A 480 -6.11 6.76 -15.65
C PHE A 480 -7.20 7.58 -14.96
N CYS A 481 -8.44 7.45 -15.43
CA CYS A 481 -9.56 8.27 -15.00
C CYS A 481 -10.88 7.48 -14.90
N GLY A 482 -11.85 8.07 -14.18
CA GLY A 482 -13.26 7.68 -14.14
C GLY A 482 -14.17 8.68 -14.85
N HIS A 483 -15.23 9.12 -14.15
CA HIS A 483 -16.17 10.19 -14.53
C HIS A 483 -17.00 9.94 -15.80
N SER A 484 -16.43 9.37 -16.81
CA SER A 484 -17.12 9.10 -18.08
C SER A 484 -18.06 7.90 -18.02
N HIS A 485 -17.98 7.09 -16.95
CA HIS A 485 -18.66 5.81 -16.77
C HIS A 485 -18.43 4.79 -17.89
N GLY A 486 -17.53 5.07 -18.82
CA GLY A 486 -17.24 4.25 -20.00
C GLY A 486 -15.78 3.89 -20.12
N ASP A 487 -15.51 2.78 -20.81
CA ASP A 487 -14.17 2.34 -21.14
C ASP A 487 -13.63 3.06 -22.37
N SER A 488 -12.46 3.68 -22.26
CA SER A 488 -11.77 4.22 -23.44
C SER A 488 -10.25 4.21 -23.28
N ILE A 489 -9.54 4.28 -24.40
CA ILE A 489 -8.09 4.52 -24.47
C ILE A 489 -7.85 5.54 -25.57
N VAL A 490 -7.48 6.76 -25.19
CA VAL A 490 -7.19 7.87 -26.11
C VAL A 490 -5.68 8.03 -26.21
N THR A 491 -5.12 7.91 -27.41
CA THR A 491 -3.67 7.91 -27.67
C THR A 491 -3.21 8.98 -28.65
N ASP A 492 -4.12 9.71 -29.28
CA ASP A 492 -3.86 10.65 -30.36
C ASP A 492 -3.98 12.13 -29.92
N GLU A 493 -4.50 12.40 -28.73
CA GLU A 493 -4.66 13.76 -28.23
C GLU A 493 -3.48 14.25 -27.37
N THR A 494 -2.71 13.33 -26.79
CA THR A 494 -1.60 13.63 -25.88
C THR A 494 -0.42 12.71 -26.17
N PRO A 495 0.82 13.08 -25.81
CA PRO A 495 1.99 12.22 -25.98
C PRO A 495 2.03 11.03 -24.99
N TYR A 496 0.95 10.79 -24.26
CA TYR A 496 0.74 9.66 -23.34
C TYR A 496 -0.70 9.19 -23.44
N PRO A 497 -0.97 7.90 -23.19
CA PRO A 497 -2.34 7.39 -23.21
C PRO A 497 -3.20 7.97 -22.06
N VAL A 498 -4.44 8.34 -22.37
CA VAL A 498 -5.47 8.64 -21.38
C VAL A 498 -6.48 7.50 -21.40
N VAL A 499 -6.68 6.87 -20.24
CA VAL A 499 -7.46 5.64 -20.09
C VAL A 499 -8.62 5.90 -19.15
N THR A 500 -9.82 5.65 -19.58
CA THR A 500 -10.99 5.64 -18.70
C THR A 500 -11.45 4.22 -18.41
N ILE A 501 -11.99 4.05 -17.21
CA ILE A 501 -12.61 2.81 -16.78
C ILE A 501 -14.11 3.05 -16.59
N ALA A 502 -14.93 2.08 -17.00
CA ALA A 502 -16.35 2.13 -16.77
C ALA A 502 -16.67 2.16 -15.26
N SER A 503 -17.77 2.80 -14.90
CA SER A 503 -18.23 2.87 -13.52
C SER A 503 -18.38 1.48 -12.91
N ASP A 504 -17.88 1.28 -11.69
CA ASP A 504 -18.11 0.03 -10.94
C ASP A 504 -19.56 -0.10 -10.44
N ALA A 505 -20.27 1.03 -10.31
CA ALA A 505 -21.67 1.02 -9.88
C ALA A 505 -22.60 0.40 -10.94
N HIS A 506 -23.19 -0.75 -10.61
CA HIS A 506 -24.19 -1.39 -11.48
C HIS A 506 -25.42 -0.50 -11.74
N SER A 507 -25.82 0.31 -10.76
CA SER A 507 -26.96 1.26 -10.92
C SER A 507 -26.75 2.27 -12.06
N LEU A 508 -25.51 2.49 -12.49
CA LEU A 508 -25.10 3.36 -13.59
C LEU A 508 -24.74 2.58 -14.86
N ALA A 509 -25.11 1.30 -14.96
CA ALA A 509 -24.85 0.48 -16.13
C ALA A 509 -25.50 1.04 -17.41
N ALA A 510 -26.59 1.78 -17.30
CA ALA A 510 -27.25 2.43 -18.44
C ALA A 510 -26.44 3.60 -19.01
N ASP A 511 -25.53 4.18 -18.24
CA ASP A 511 -24.65 5.28 -18.63
C ASP A 511 -23.34 4.78 -19.26
N SER A 512 -23.20 3.45 -19.40
CA SER A 512 -21.99 2.79 -19.89
C SER A 512 -22.31 1.81 -21.02
N GLU A 513 -21.42 1.72 -22.01
CA GLU A 513 -21.48 0.70 -23.06
C GLU A 513 -21.14 -0.71 -22.53
N VAL A 514 -20.60 -0.80 -21.32
CA VAL A 514 -20.24 -2.07 -20.68
C VAL A 514 -21.49 -2.74 -20.13
N VAL A 515 -21.88 -3.86 -20.71
CA VAL A 515 -23.03 -4.64 -20.25
C VAL A 515 -22.73 -5.27 -18.89
N ARG A 516 -23.62 -5.02 -17.92
CA ARG A 516 -23.53 -5.57 -16.57
C ARG A 516 -24.85 -6.18 -16.15
N THR A 517 -24.76 -7.25 -15.35
CA THR A 517 -25.94 -7.98 -14.88
C THR A 517 -25.81 -8.24 -13.37
N ALA A 518 -26.71 -7.67 -12.60
CA ALA A 518 -26.75 -7.84 -11.16
C ALA A 518 -26.83 -9.31 -10.74
N GLY A 519 -26.12 -9.68 -9.67
CA GLY A 519 -26.09 -11.04 -9.14
C GLY A 519 -25.30 -12.04 -9.99
N THR A 520 -24.51 -11.55 -10.93
CA THR A 520 -23.62 -12.38 -11.76
C THR A 520 -22.17 -11.89 -11.68
N ALA A 521 -21.24 -12.66 -12.24
CA ALA A 521 -19.83 -12.26 -12.35
C ALA A 521 -19.60 -11.10 -13.35
N ALA A 522 -20.63 -10.50 -13.90
CA ALA A 522 -20.57 -9.30 -14.73
C ALA A 522 -21.13 -8.04 -14.01
N GLU A 523 -21.38 -8.12 -12.71
CA GLU A 523 -21.98 -7.01 -11.95
C GLU A 523 -21.01 -5.83 -11.74
N HIS A 524 -19.76 -6.10 -11.44
CA HIS A 524 -18.71 -5.11 -11.15
C HIS A 524 -17.77 -4.86 -12.34
N VAL A 525 -17.00 -3.80 -12.26
CA VAL A 525 -15.95 -3.44 -13.24
C VAL A 525 -14.68 -3.06 -12.48
N ILE A 526 -13.70 -3.96 -12.51
CA ILE A 526 -12.40 -3.77 -11.88
C ILE A 526 -11.33 -4.20 -12.88
N ASP A 527 -10.35 -3.36 -13.13
CA ASP A 527 -9.19 -3.71 -13.96
C ASP A 527 -7.95 -3.99 -13.09
N PHE A 528 -7.17 -4.98 -13.48
CA PHE A 528 -5.82 -5.19 -12.97
C PHE A 528 -4.84 -4.76 -14.06
N VAL A 529 -4.22 -3.60 -13.84
CA VAL A 529 -3.34 -2.95 -14.79
C VAL A 529 -1.92 -3.50 -14.60
N THR A 530 -1.42 -4.22 -15.59
CA THR A 530 -0.05 -4.72 -15.61
C THR A 530 0.79 -3.93 -16.61
N VAL A 531 1.76 -3.18 -16.11
CA VAL A 531 2.74 -2.44 -16.90
C VAL A 531 3.96 -3.33 -17.12
N ASN A 532 4.26 -3.67 -18.36
CA ASN A 532 5.51 -4.33 -18.73
C ASN A 532 6.47 -3.28 -19.26
N ARG A 533 7.50 -2.96 -18.48
CA ARG A 533 8.43 -1.87 -18.75
C ARG A 533 9.37 -2.17 -19.92
N SER A 534 9.83 -3.40 -20.04
CA SER A 534 10.72 -3.81 -21.13
C SER A 534 10.00 -3.89 -22.47
N ALA A 535 8.78 -4.42 -22.47
CA ALA A 535 7.95 -4.46 -23.67
C ALA A 535 7.24 -3.12 -23.99
N LYS A 536 7.25 -2.17 -23.03
CA LYS A 536 6.50 -0.89 -23.12
C LYS A 536 5.02 -1.08 -23.40
N THR A 537 4.39 -2.04 -22.77
CA THR A 537 2.98 -2.35 -22.90
C THR A 537 2.26 -2.24 -21.58
N VAL A 538 1.00 -1.88 -21.64
CA VAL A 538 0.07 -1.88 -20.52
C VAL A 538 -1.09 -2.80 -20.88
N SER A 539 -1.39 -3.74 -19.99
CA SER A 539 -2.53 -4.64 -20.10
C SER A 539 -3.49 -4.39 -18.96
N LEU A 540 -4.76 -4.22 -19.26
CA LEU A 540 -5.84 -4.14 -18.28
C LEU A 540 -6.57 -5.49 -18.29
N THR A 541 -6.42 -6.25 -17.23
CA THR A 541 -7.14 -7.53 -17.05
C THR A 541 -8.43 -7.25 -16.33
N ARG A 542 -9.54 -7.49 -16.98
CA ARG A 542 -10.87 -7.22 -16.45
C ARG A 542 -11.32 -8.31 -15.47
N LEU A 543 -11.81 -7.88 -14.32
CA LEU A 543 -12.67 -8.65 -13.44
C LEU A 543 -14.07 -8.04 -13.47
N GLY A 544 -15.02 -8.77 -14.01
CA GLY A 544 -16.39 -8.29 -14.13
C GLY A 544 -16.86 -8.10 -15.56
N GLY A 545 -17.76 -7.12 -15.77
CA GLY A 545 -18.31 -6.79 -17.07
C GLY A 545 -17.29 -6.15 -18.02
N GLY A 546 -17.42 -6.38 -19.32
CA GLY A 546 -16.52 -5.88 -20.34
C GLY A 546 -15.38 -6.84 -20.67
N GLU A 547 -14.33 -6.35 -21.30
CA GLU A 547 -13.24 -7.16 -21.86
C GLU A 547 -11.86 -6.68 -21.39
N ASP A 548 -10.86 -7.55 -21.51
CA ASP A 548 -9.46 -7.20 -21.33
C ASP A 548 -9.03 -6.17 -22.39
N ARG A 549 -8.23 -5.19 -22.00
CA ARG A 549 -7.73 -4.13 -22.89
C ARG A 549 -6.21 -4.05 -22.83
N SER A 550 -5.58 -3.48 -23.87
CA SER A 550 -4.14 -3.26 -23.85
C SER A 550 -3.74 -2.15 -24.82
N TYR A 551 -2.58 -1.55 -24.53
CA TYR A 551 -1.95 -0.55 -25.41
C TYR A 551 -0.43 -0.53 -25.18
N SER A 552 0.28 0.17 -26.08
CA SER A 552 1.70 0.46 -25.93
C SER A 552 1.92 1.92 -25.56
N TYR A 553 2.99 2.21 -24.82
CA TYR A 553 3.43 3.57 -24.49
C TYR A 553 4.87 3.83 -25.01
N GLN A 554 5.26 5.11 -25.09
CA GLN A 554 6.53 5.52 -25.71
C GLN A 554 7.74 5.45 -24.76
#